data_ca53f9a370b98f37f3b7b6c4ad7cc025
#
_entry.id   ca53f9a370b98f37f3b7b6c4ad7cc025
#
_cell.length_a   1.000
_cell.length_b   1.000
_cell.length_c   1.000
_cell.angle_alpha   90.00
_cell.angle_beta   90.00
_cell.angle_gamma   90.00
#
_symmetry.space_group_name_H-M   'P 1'
#
loop_
_entity.id
_entity.type
_entity.pdbx_description
1 polymer ?
#
loop_
_entity_poly.entity_id
_entity_poly.type
_entity_poly.pdbx_seq_one_letter_code
_entity_poly.pdbx_strand_id
1 'polypeptide(L)'
;TKEYRKMIKLMKESATKQKLETVYVNRLTICVVTFLCSILLFLQLHNVAVDYVYNEPTSDYNIMGSMSEADQKDAMEVTKAQNIVLDKFKGNRKATPQQIEREVRILKFYQDATDQEIQKAVGQIQDKLKIINAEYLKWFELLLAFVFAGIGYMGPKLMLIFQKILRQLEIENEIM
;
A
#
# COMPACT_ATOMS: atom_id res chain seq x y z
N THR A 1 -13.71 6.91 -36.69
CA THR A 1 -13.31 5.58 -36.23
C THR A 1 -14.53 4.78 -35.74
N LYS A 2 -14.49 3.45 -35.77
CA LYS A 2 -15.59 2.58 -35.29
C LYS A 2 -15.99 2.86 -33.82
N GLU A 3 -15.03 3.20 -32.97
CA GLU A 3 -15.27 3.53 -31.56
C GLU A 3 -16.08 4.81 -31.39
N TYR A 4 -15.75 5.84 -32.16
CA TYR A 4 -16.47 7.10 -32.16
C TYR A 4 -17.96 6.92 -32.46
N ARG A 5 -18.30 6.14 -33.49
CA ARG A 5 -19.69 5.86 -33.84
C ARG A 5 -20.42 5.06 -32.74
N LYS A 6 -19.74 4.09 -32.13
CA LYS A 6 -20.29 3.32 -31.00
C LYS A 6 -20.59 4.24 -29.80
N MET A 7 -19.70 5.17 -29.49
CA MET A 7 -19.88 6.10 -28.39
C MET A 7 -21.06 7.04 -28.62
N ILE A 8 -21.19 7.62 -29.83
CA ILE A 8 -22.34 8.46 -30.18
C ILE A 8 -23.67 7.69 -30.05
N LYS A 9 -23.69 6.45 -30.53
CA LYS A 9 -24.89 5.59 -30.40
C LYS A 9 -25.24 5.37 -28.93
N LEU A 10 -24.26 5.05 -28.11
CA LEU A 10 -24.43 4.80 -26.67
C LEU A 10 -24.91 6.05 -25.93
N MET A 11 -24.39 7.25 -26.27
CA MET A 11 -24.85 8.51 -25.70
C MET A 11 -26.30 8.84 -26.08
N LYS A 12 -26.70 8.55 -27.31
CA LYS A 12 -28.11 8.71 -27.74
C LYS A 12 -29.04 7.76 -26.99
N GLU A 13 -28.63 6.50 -26.83
CA GLU A 13 -29.39 5.46 -26.12
C GLU A 13 -29.51 5.72 -24.61
N SER A 14 -28.48 6.32 -23.99
CA SER A 14 -28.49 6.72 -22.57
C SER A 14 -29.18 8.08 -22.33
N ALA A 15 -29.67 8.76 -23.40
CA ALA A 15 -30.25 10.10 -23.35
C ALA A 15 -29.41 11.16 -22.63
N THR A 16 -28.11 10.98 -22.66
CA THR A 16 -27.17 11.94 -22.04
C THR A 16 -27.11 13.24 -22.83
N LYS A 17 -27.23 14.38 -22.13
CA LYS A 17 -27.13 15.74 -22.71
C LYS A 17 -25.69 16.22 -22.86
N GLN A 18 -24.72 15.42 -22.45
CA GLN A 18 -23.30 15.77 -22.50
C GLN A 18 -22.77 15.77 -23.94
N LYS A 19 -21.82 16.66 -24.22
CA LYS A 19 -21.09 16.64 -25.47
C LYS A 19 -20.10 15.48 -25.50
N LEU A 20 -19.86 14.89 -26.66
CA LEU A 20 -18.93 13.78 -26.83
C LEU A 20 -17.51 14.12 -26.35
N GLU A 21 -17.05 15.36 -26.64
CA GLU A 21 -15.77 15.87 -26.19
C GLU A 21 -15.64 15.83 -24.66
N THR A 22 -16.70 16.25 -23.95
CA THR A 22 -16.75 16.21 -22.49
C THR A 22 -16.60 14.79 -21.94
N VAL A 23 -17.22 13.81 -22.60
CA VAL A 23 -17.09 12.40 -22.20
C VAL A 23 -15.65 11.92 -22.36
N TYR A 24 -14.95 12.27 -23.45
CA TYR A 24 -13.55 11.90 -23.62
C TYR A 24 -12.61 12.63 -22.64
N VAL A 25 -12.84 13.92 -22.40
CA VAL A 25 -12.09 14.68 -21.39
C VAL A 25 -12.27 14.05 -20.02
N ASN A 26 -13.50 13.73 -19.62
CA ASN A 26 -13.78 13.07 -18.33
C ASN A 26 -13.09 11.71 -18.22
N ARG A 27 -13.06 10.92 -19.30
CA ARG A 27 -12.34 9.62 -19.31
C ARG A 27 -10.85 9.81 -19.07
N LEU A 28 -10.23 10.80 -19.71
CA LEU A 28 -8.82 11.09 -19.55
C LEU A 28 -8.53 11.60 -18.13
N THR A 29 -9.36 12.54 -17.65
CA THR A 29 -9.22 13.11 -16.31
C THR A 29 -9.33 12.02 -15.23
N ILE A 30 -10.33 11.15 -15.31
CA ILE A 30 -10.51 10.05 -14.34
C ILE A 30 -9.32 9.08 -14.42
N CYS A 31 -8.84 8.76 -15.62
CA CYS A 31 -7.66 7.92 -15.81
C CYS A 31 -6.44 8.49 -15.10
N VAL A 32 -6.13 9.78 -15.31
CA VAL A 32 -4.98 10.45 -14.68
C VAL A 32 -5.15 10.54 -13.15
N VAL A 33 -6.33 10.93 -12.69
CA VAL A 33 -6.62 11.01 -11.24
C VAL A 33 -6.47 9.63 -10.59
N THR A 34 -7.05 8.59 -11.19
CA THR A 34 -6.95 7.22 -10.66
C THR A 34 -5.50 6.73 -10.62
N PHE A 35 -4.71 7.05 -11.64
CA PHE A 35 -3.29 6.73 -11.68
C PHE A 35 -2.52 7.40 -10.53
N LEU A 36 -2.69 8.72 -10.36
CA LEU A 36 -2.02 9.47 -9.29
C LEU A 36 -2.46 9.00 -7.89
N CYS A 37 -3.77 8.79 -7.70
CA CYS A 37 -4.29 8.27 -6.44
C CYS A 37 -3.72 6.87 -6.11
N SER A 38 -3.56 6.00 -7.11
CA SER A 38 -2.97 4.68 -6.92
C SER A 38 -1.51 4.76 -6.47
N ILE A 39 -0.72 5.65 -7.09
CA ILE A 39 0.68 5.87 -6.68
C ILE A 39 0.75 6.38 -5.24
N LEU A 40 -0.06 7.40 -4.90
CA LEU A 40 -0.12 7.94 -3.55
C LEU A 40 -0.50 6.87 -2.52
N LEU A 41 -1.44 6.00 -2.86
CA LEU A 41 -1.86 4.89 -2.00
C LEU A 41 -0.71 3.91 -1.74
N PHE A 42 0.07 3.53 -2.77
CA PHE A 42 1.22 2.65 -2.58
C PHE A 42 2.31 3.30 -1.73
N LEU A 43 2.58 4.60 -1.92
CA LEU A 43 3.51 5.35 -1.06
C LEU A 43 3.03 5.38 0.39
N GLN A 44 1.74 5.57 0.64
CA GLN A 44 1.16 5.54 1.98
C GLN A 44 1.25 4.15 2.61
N LEU A 45 0.96 3.08 1.86
CA LEU A 45 1.11 1.71 2.35
C LEU A 45 2.55 1.40 2.76
N HIS A 46 3.54 1.89 1.98
CA HIS A 46 4.94 1.74 2.36
C HIS A 46 5.24 2.46 3.69
N ASN A 47 4.79 3.72 3.85
CA ASN A 47 5.00 4.47 5.09
C ASN A 47 4.34 3.78 6.29
N VAL A 48 3.11 3.28 6.14
CA VAL A 48 2.41 2.52 7.19
C VAL A 48 3.18 1.25 7.54
N ALA A 49 3.72 0.53 6.56
CA ALA A 49 4.53 -0.66 6.81
C ALA A 49 5.81 -0.34 7.58
N VAL A 50 6.47 0.78 7.26
CA VAL A 50 7.65 1.26 8.00
C VAL A 50 7.28 1.64 9.43
N ASP A 51 6.22 2.41 9.64
CA ASP A 51 5.73 2.81 10.96
C ASP A 51 5.35 1.59 11.81
N TYR A 52 4.71 0.60 11.19
CA TYR A 52 4.39 -0.66 11.85
C TYR A 52 5.64 -1.38 12.36
N VAL A 53 6.68 -1.49 11.52
CA VAL A 53 7.96 -2.13 11.88
C VAL A 53 8.66 -1.45 13.06
N TYR A 54 8.57 -0.10 13.16
CA TYR A 54 9.14 0.65 14.29
C TYR A 54 8.35 0.47 15.58
N ASN A 55 7.04 0.31 15.49
CA ASN A 55 6.14 0.27 16.65
C ASN A 55 5.76 -1.15 17.08
N GLU A 56 6.00 -2.16 16.23
CA GLU A 56 5.70 -3.54 16.56
C GLU A 56 6.60 -4.04 17.70
N PRO A 57 6.00 -4.47 18.84
CA PRO A 57 6.77 -5.02 19.95
C PRO A 57 7.54 -6.26 19.48
N THR A 58 8.84 -6.26 19.73
CA THR A 58 9.71 -7.39 19.42
C THR A 58 9.56 -8.44 20.50
N SER A 59 8.47 -9.18 20.50
CA SER A 59 8.26 -10.28 21.44
C SER A 59 8.02 -11.58 20.67
N ASP A 60 8.54 -12.67 21.22
CA ASP A 60 8.24 -14.04 20.76
C ASP A 60 6.78 -14.44 21.03
N TYR A 61 6.07 -13.62 21.76
CA TYR A 61 4.70 -13.84 22.21
C TYR A 61 3.72 -13.11 21.29
N ASN A 62 3.66 -13.51 20.03
CA ASN A 62 2.60 -13.12 19.10
C ASN A 62 1.27 -13.85 19.42
N ILE A 63 1.03 -14.15 20.70
CA ILE A 63 -0.25 -14.67 21.16
C ILE A 63 -1.06 -13.48 21.64
N MET A 64 -1.97 -13.03 20.78
CA MET A 64 -2.97 -12.03 21.13
C MET A 64 -3.57 -12.32 22.51
N GLY A 65 -3.40 -11.41 23.43
CA GLY A 65 -4.29 -11.28 24.60
C GLY A 65 -3.77 -11.78 25.95
N SER A 66 -2.50 -12.18 26.12
CA SER A 66 -2.02 -12.67 27.42
C SER A 66 -0.64 -12.16 27.88
N MET A 67 -0.19 -11.01 27.36
CA MET A 67 1.01 -10.38 27.93
C MET A 67 0.68 -9.66 29.23
N SER A 68 1.44 -9.96 30.31
CA SER A 68 1.37 -9.14 31.51
C SER A 68 1.87 -7.72 31.24
N GLU A 69 1.47 -6.74 32.05
CA GLU A 69 1.95 -5.36 31.91
C GLU A 69 3.48 -5.26 32.02
N ALA A 70 4.12 -6.16 32.78
CA ALA A 70 5.57 -6.22 32.87
C ALA A 70 6.19 -6.69 31.54
N ASP A 71 5.69 -7.77 30.94
CA ASP A 71 6.17 -8.29 29.66
C ASP A 71 6.00 -7.26 28.53
N GLN A 72 4.92 -6.46 28.55
CA GLN A 72 4.70 -5.38 27.58
C GLN A 72 5.75 -4.27 27.72
N LYS A 73 6.12 -3.89 28.95
CA LYS A 73 7.17 -2.89 29.18
C LYS A 73 8.52 -3.38 28.71
N ASP A 74 8.87 -4.62 29.02
CA ASP A 74 10.13 -5.24 28.59
C ASP A 74 10.19 -5.32 27.07
N ALA A 75 9.11 -5.74 26.41
CA ALA A 75 9.02 -5.78 24.94
C ALA A 75 9.17 -4.39 24.31
N MET A 76 8.62 -3.34 24.94
CA MET A 76 8.80 -1.97 24.47
C MET A 76 10.24 -1.47 24.66
N GLU A 77 10.92 -1.84 25.73
CA GLU A 77 12.33 -1.47 25.94
C GLU A 77 13.24 -2.15 24.92
N VAL A 78 13.02 -3.44 24.65
CA VAL A 78 13.71 -4.17 23.58
C VAL A 78 13.50 -3.48 22.23
N THR A 79 12.25 -3.14 21.91
CA THR A 79 11.91 -2.47 20.65
C THR A 79 12.62 -1.13 20.53
N LYS A 80 12.64 -0.33 21.59
CA LYS A 80 13.37 0.95 21.61
C LYS A 80 14.88 0.76 21.40
N ALA A 81 15.47 -0.25 22.06
CA ALA A 81 16.87 -0.58 21.89
C ALA A 81 17.19 -1.00 20.44
N GLN A 82 16.35 -1.83 19.83
CA GLN A 82 16.49 -2.22 18.43
C GLN A 82 16.31 -1.05 17.46
N ASN A 83 15.38 -0.13 17.74
CA ASN A 83 15.15 1.05 16.91
C ASN A 83 16.38 1.97 16.82
N ILE A 84 17.20 2.05 17.88
CA ILE A 84 18.47 2.78 17.84
C ILE A 84 19.41 2.18 16.78
N VAL A 85 19.47 0.85 16.68
CA VAL A 85 20.28 0.18 15.67
C VAL A 85 19.66 0.34 14.27
N LEU A 86 18.34 0.23 14.17
CA LEU A 86 17.62 0.44 12.91
C LEU A 86 17.90 1.81 12.31
N ASP A 87 17.88 2.86 13.14
CA ASP A 87 18.14 4.24 12.68
C ASP A 87 19.56 4.42 12.16
N LYS A 88 20.56 3.74 12.74
CA LYS A 88 21.94 3.77 12.25
C LYS A 88 22.09 3.14 10.86
N PHE A 89 21.29 2.12 10.55
CA PHE A 89 21.37 1.39 9.27
C PHE A 89 20.26 1.75 8.28
N LYS A 90 19.38 2.69 8.64
CA LYS A 90 18.37 3.22 7.73
C LYS A 90 19.03 3.81 6.47
N GLY A 91 18.60 3.35 5.29
CA GLY A 91 19.19 3.73 4.01
C GLY A 91 20.45 2.93 3.61
N ASN A 92 21.03 2.13 4.51
CA ASN A 92 22.17 1.27 4.19
C ASN A 92 21.68 -0.12 3.77
N ARG A 93 21.53 -0.32 2.46
CA ARG A 93 21.10 -1.62 1.88
C ARG A 93 22.17 -2.72 1.98
N LYS A 94 23.41 -2.37 2.35
CA LYS A 94 24.55 -3.30 2.41
C LYS A 94 24.98 -3.61 3.86
N ALA A 95 24.14 -3.31 4.84
CA ALA A 95 24.46 -3.63 6.23
C ALA A 95 24.65 -5.15 6.39
N THR A 96 25.83 -5.55 6.89
CA THR A 96 26.14 -6.96 7.12
C THR A 96 25.65 -7.40 8.50
N PRO A 97 25.31 -8.69 8.71
CA PRO A 97 24.96 -9.22 10.02
C PRO A 97 25.98 -8.87 11.12
N GLN A 98 27.25 -8.94 10.79
CA GLN A 98 28.35 -8.67 11.72
C GLN A 98 28.42 -7.20 12.15
N GLN A 99 28.04 -6.26 11.26
CA GLN A 99 27.95 -4.84 11.61
C GLN A 99 26.79 -4.59 12.57
N ILE A 100 25.63 -5.20 12.30
CA ILE A 100 24.44 -5.12 13.15
C ILE A 100 24.73 -5.75 14.52
N GLU A 101 25.36 -6.94 14.56
CA GLU A 101 25.74 -7.62 15.79
C GLU A 101 26.64 -6.74 16.67
N ARG A 102 27.64 -6.09 16.09
CA ARG A 102 28.52 -5.17 16.82
C ARG A 102 27.73 -4.04 17.49
N GLU A 103 26.76 -3.46 16.79
CA GLU A 103 25.92 -2.40 17.35
C GLU A 103 24.97 -2.90 18.41
N VAL A 104 24.42 -4.11 18.25
CA VAL A 104 23.55 -4.75 19.27
C VAL A 104 24.34 -5.02 20.56
N ARG A 105 25.57 -5.53 20.48
CA ARG A 105 26.42 -5.78 21.66
C ARG A 105 26.79 -4.54 22.45
N ILE A 106 26.79 -3.37 21.84
CA ILE A 106 27.08 -2.08 22.53
C ILE A 106 25.86 -1.58 23.33
N LEU A 107 24.66 -2.03 23.00
CA LEU A 107 23.45 -1.61 23.70
C LEU A 107 23.45 -2.15 25.13
N LYS A 108 23.14 -1.28 26.09
CA LYS A 108 23.08 -1.65 27.52
C LYS A 108 22.16 -2.84 27.79
N PHE A 109 21.07 -2.93 27.06
CA PHE A 109 20.08 -4.00 27.18
C PHE A 109 20.64 -5.39 26.86
N TYR A 110 21.62 -5.48 25.96
CA TYR A 110 22.21 -6.74 25.51
C TYR A 110 23.59 -7.03 26.10
N GLN A 111 24.04 -6.29 27.14
CA GLN A 111 25.36 -6.50 27.75
C GLN A 111 25.51 -7.87 28.42
N ASP A 112 24.43 -8.34 29.05
CA ASP A 112 24.39 -9.63 29.73
C ASP A 112 23.65 -10.72 28.92
N ALA A 113 23.32 -10.41 27.64
CA ALA A 113 22.59 -11.33 26.77
C ALA A 113 23.48 -12.48 26.27
N THR A 114 22.88 -13.63 26.11
CA THR A 114 23.53 -14.79 25.52
C THR A 114 23.78 -14.59 24.02
N ASP A 115 24.76 -15.30 23.45
CA ASP A 115 25.02 -15.24 22.01
C ASP A 115 23.79 -15.63 21.17
N GLN A 116 22.94 -16.52 21.68
CA GLN A 116 21.69 -16.90 20.99
C GLN A 116 20.68 -15.74 20.94
N GLU A 117 20.52 -15.01 22.03
CA GLU A 117 19.64 -13.83 22.10
C GLU A 117 20.14 -12.71 21.18
N ILE A 118 21.46 -12.51 21.13
CA ILE A 118 22.07 -11.53 20.22
C ILE A 118 21.84 -11.91 18.76
N GLN A 119 22.07 -13.17 18.38
CA GLN A 119 21.83 -13.65 17.01
C GLN A 119 20.35 -13.53 16.62
N LYS A 120 19.45 -13.79 17.54
CA LYS A 120 18.02 -13.61 17.34
C LYS A 120 17.67 -12.14 17.12
N ALA A 121 18.18 -11.23 17.94
CA ALA A 121 18.00 -9.80 17.78
C ALA A 121 18.56 -9.29 16.43
N VAL A 122 19.72 -9.78 16.03
CA VAL A 122 20.32 -9.46 14.72
C VAL A 122 19.42 -9.92 13.58
N GLY A 123 18.86 -11.12 13.64
CA GLY A 123 17.92 -11.62 12.65
C GLY A 123 16.66 -10.76 12.55
N GLN A 124 16.06 -10.41 13.68
CA GLN A 124 14.88 -9.54 13.75
C GLN A 124 15.17 -8.14 13.17
N ILE A 125 16.32 -7.54 13.51
CA ILE A 125 16.74 -6.24 12.98
C ILE A 125 16.96 -6.32 11.47
N GLN A 126 17.56 -7.41 10.95
CA GLN A 126 17.72 -7.60 9.52
C GLN A 126 16.40 -7.66 8.77
N ASP A 127 15.42 -8.39 9.30
CA ASP A 127 14.11 -8.48 8.66
C ASP A 127 13.37 -7.15 8.69
N LYS A 128 13.46 -6.40 9.78
CA LYS A 128 12.97 -5.02 9.87
C LYS A 128 13.67 -4.11 8.86
N LEU A 129 15.00 -4.18 8.73
CA LEU A 129 15.76 -3.38 7.77
C LEU A 129 15.42 -3.69 6.31
N LYS A 130 15.06 -4.93 5.97
CA LYS A 130 14.58 -5.27 4.61
C LYS A 130 13.32 -4.49 4.26
N ILE A 131 12.41 -4.30 5.22
CA ILE A 131 11.18 -3.53 5.01
C ILE A 131 11.47 -2.04 4.93
N ILE A 132 12.25 -1.51 5.88
CA ILE A 132 12.59 -0.07 5.96
C ILE A 132 13.40 0.39 4.74
N ASN A 133 14.34 -0.43 4.27
CA ASN A 133 15.19 -0.14 3.12
C ASN A 133 14.60 -0.64 1.79
N ALA A 134 13.36 -1.14 1.78
CA ALA A 134 12.67 -1.51 0.56
C ALA A 134 12.45 -0.28 -0.35
N GLU A 135 12.27 -0.54 -1.63
CA GLU A 135 11.93 0.54 -2.57
C GLU A 135 10.54 1.08 -2.29
N TYR A 136 10.40 2.41 -2.27
CA TYR A 136 9.12 3.10 -2.03
C TYR A 136 8.05 2.74 -3.05
N LEU A 137 8.47 2.42 -4.27
CA LEU A 137 7.57 2.00 -5.35
C LEU A 137 8.24 0.85 -6.11
N LYS A 138 7.64 -0.32 -6.03
CA LYS A 138 8.11 -1.50 -6.76
C LYS A 138 7.55 -1.48 -8.17
N TRP A 139 8.28 -2.06 -9.13
CA TRP A 139 7.87 -2.07 -10.54
C TRP A 139 6.46 -2.65 -10.77
N PHE A 140 6.06 -3.67 -10.01
CA PHE A 140 4.73 -4.28 -10.14
C PHE A 140 3.61 -3.37 -9.59
N GLU A 141 3.91 -2.51 -8.59
CA GLU A 141 2.96 -1.50 -8.07
C GLU A 141 2.70 -0.43 -9.12
N LEU A 142 3.74 -0.04 -9.87
CA LEU A 142 3.60 0.85 -11.01
C LEU A 142 2.71 0.21 -12.10
N LEU A 143 2.94 -1.07 -12.41
CA LEU A 143 2.12 -1.81 -13.36
C LEU A 143 0.66 -1.89 -12.89
N LEU A 144 0.44 -2.14 -11.61
CA LEU A 144 -0.90 -2.17 -11.01
C LEU A 144 -1.58 -0.80 -11.08
N ALA A 145 -0.85 0.30 -10.87
CA ALA A 145 -1.36 1.65 -11.04
C ALA A 145 -1.84 1.90 -12.49
N PHE A 146 -1.14 1.39 -13.50
CA PHE A 146 -1.61 1.46 -14.90
C PHE A 146 -2.88 0.64 -15.13
N VAL A 147 -3.02 -0.52 -14.49
CA VAL A 147 -4.26 -1.31 -14.56
C VAL A 147 -5.44 -0.52 -13.96
N PHE A 148 -5.26 0.07 -12.79
CA PHE A 148 -6.29 0.92 -12.18
C PHE A 148 -6.63 2.15 -13.03
N ALA A 149 -5.64 2.78 -13.63
CA ALA A 149 -5.86 3.87 -14.59
C ALA A 149 -6.69 3.43 -15.79
N GLY A 150 -6.44 2.23 -16.33
CA GLY A 150 -7.23 1.63 -17.41
C GLY A 150 -8.70 1.40 -17.00
N ILE A 151 -8.92 0.91 -15.79
CA ILE A 151 -10.27 0.75 -15.22
C ILE A 151 -10.94 2.13 -15.08
N GLY A 152 -10.22 3.12 -14.55
CA GLY A 152 -10.71 4.50 -14.45
C GLY A 152 -11.09 5.10 -15.81
N TYR A 153 -10.29 4.84 -16.84
CA TYR A 153 -10.59 5.27 -18.22
C TYR A 153 -11.89 4.64 -18.76
N MET A 154 -12.22 3.41 -18.35
CA MET A 154 -13.46 2.74 -18.75
C MET A 154 -14.67 3.21 -17.94
N GLY A 155 -14.50 3.80 -16.77
CA GLY A 155 -15.57 4.19 -15.83
C GLY A 155 -16.71 4.99 -16.50
N PRO A 156 -16.46 6.13 -17.17
CA PRO A 156 -17.52 6.91 -17.80
C PRO A 156 -18.28 6.17 -18.90
N LYS A 157 -17.62 5.25 -19.61
CA LYS A 157 -18.29 4.38 -20.59
C LYS A 157 -19.22 3.38 -19.90
N LEU A 158 -18.77 2.77 -18.82
CA LEU A 158 -19.59 1.84 -18.03
C LEU A 158 -20.81 2.55 -17.43
N MET A 159 -20.62 3.79 -16.95
CA MET A 159 -21.72 4.62 -16.45
C MET A 159 -22.79 4.89 -17.52
N LEU A 160 -22.39 5.19 -18.76
CA LEU A 160 -23.34 5.35 -19.88
C LEU A 160 -24.06 4.05 -20.22
N ILE A 161 -23.39 2.91 -20.16
CA ILE A 161 -24.01 1.60 -20.37
C ILE A 161 -25.06 1.34 -19.28
N PHE A 162 -24.71 1.63 -18.03
CA PHE A 162 -25.61 1.46 -16.90
C PHE A 162 -26.85 2.34 -17.02
N GLN A 163 -26.67 3.63 -17.37
CA GLN A 163 -27.79 4.55 -17.62
C GLN A 163 -28.71 4.06 -18.74
N LYS A 164 -28.15 3.49 -19.81
CA LYS A 164 -28.95 2.88 -20.88
C LYS A 164 -29.79 1.73 -20.35
N ILE A 165 -29.22 0.82 -19.54
CA ILE A 165 -29.92 -0.33 -18.97
C ILE A 165 -31.06 0.14 -18.05
N LEU A 166 -30.78 1.09 -17.16
CA LEU A 166 -31.80 1.64 -16.26
C LEU A 166 -32.99 2.21 -17.05
N ARG A 167 -32.70 2.97 -18.10
CA ARG A 167 -33.74 3.56 -18.95
C ARG A 167 -34.57 2.49 -19.66
N GLN A 168 -33.97 1.40 -20.11
CA GLN A 168 -34.72 0.30 -20.71
C GLN A 168 -35.68 -0.36 -19.70
N LEU A 169 -35.23 -0.55 -18.46
CA LEU A 169 -36.07 -1.10 -17.39
C LEU A 169 -37.24 -0.15 -17.00
N GLU A 170 -36.98 1.18 -17.00
CA GLU A 170 -38.06 2.17 -16.77
C GLU A 170 -39.14 2.08 -17.83
N ILE A 171 -38.76 2.02 -19.11
CA ILE A 171 -39.69 1.92 -20.25
C ILE A 171 -40.50 0.60 -20.18
N GLU A 172 -39.85 -0.51 -19.83
CA GLU A 172 -40.53 -1.80 -19.69
C GLU A 172 -41.55 -1.78 -18.53
N ASN A 173 -41.23 -1.10 -17.42
CA ASN A 173 -42.17 -0.98 -16.30
C ASN A 173 -43.33 0.00 -16.56
N GLU A 174 -43.17 0.98 -17.46
CA GLU A 174 -44.29 1.88 -17.84
C GLU A 174 -45.28 1.27 -18.83
N ILE A 175 -44.87 0.18 -19.52
CA ILE A 175 -45.71 -0.50 -20.53
C ILE A 175 -46.52 -1.67 -19.91
N MET A 176 -46.16 -2.15 -18.73
CA MET A 176 -46.90 -3.16 -18.01
C MET A 176 -47.96 -2.54 -17.10
#